data_6d847971a8e8daaeb18a5cf9e5b4e71d
#
_entry.id   6d847971a8e8daaeb18a5cf9e5b4e71d
#
_cell.length_a   1.000
_cell.length_b   1.000
_cell.length_c   1.000
_cell.angle_alpha   90.00
_cell.angle_beta   90.00
_cell.angle_gamma   90.00
#
_symmetry.space_group_name_H-M   'P 1'
#
loop_
_entity.id
_entity.type
_entity.pdbx_description
1 polymer ?
#
loop_
_entity_poly.entity_id
_entity_poly.type
_entity_poly.pdbx_seq_one_letter_code
_entity_poly.pdbx_strand_id
1 'polypeptide(L)'
;MPLLVAFLALAIGLALPAQRTVLAPTGTLRASFIATNPVQGRVDPQTGATTGPAADLVRELARRLGVQPVVTPLPDAGAVLKSVTSGEVDFGFLAVERERASQVDFSDAYSSSGAAYAVLANSRFQKSDDVDRAGVTIGAIAGQTPEVYVREHVKNARVESIPAVPANTVMGKMLLDGKFDAFAANRTRMEELVREVPGLRVLPDDYMVTSQAIVVAKGNASRLAEINRFLADVRASGFVKASLDRANVAGVTVAPEPGRR
;
A
#
# COMPACT_ATOMS: atom_id res chain seq x y z
N MET A 1 52.15 -10.28 50.92
CA MET A 1 51.35 -10.48 49.68
C MET A 1 49.90 -10.24 50.01
N PRO A 2 49.26 -9.12 49.61
CA PRO A 2 47.83 -8.92 49.82
C PRO A 2 47.05 -9.51 48.64
N LEU A 3 46.04 -10.33 48.96
CA LEU A 3 45.05 -10.84 48.01
C LEU A 3 44.10 -9.70 47.56
N LEU A 4 44.09 -9.43 46.28
CA LEU A 4 43.10 -8.55 45.64
C LEU A 4 41.83 -9.36 45.37
N VAL A 5 40.76 -9.09 46.10
CA VAL A 5 39.44 -9.65 45.82
C VAL A 5 38.75 -8.73 44.82
N ALA A 6 38.60 -9.19 43.57
CA ALA A 6 37.87 -8.48 42.53
C ALA A 6 36.34 -8.71 42.70
N PHE A 7 35.60 -7.68 43.07
CA PHE A 7 34.12 -7.68 43.04
C PHE A 7 33.66 -7.54 41.60
N LEU A 8 33.11 -8.62 41.04
CA LEU A 8 32.42 -8.60 39.76
C LEU A 8 30.97 -8.11 39.99
N ALA A 9 30.70 -6.83 39.75
CA ALA A 9 29.34 -6.28 39.80
C ALA A 9 28.51 -6.79 38.62
N LEU A 10 27.61 -7.74 38.89
CA LEU A 10 26.62 -8.24 37.96
C LEU A 10 25.53 -7.15 37.82
N ALA A 11 25.57 -6.36 36.77
CA ALA A 11 24.51 -5.41 36.43
C ALA A 11 23.24 -6.19 35.93
N ILE A 12 22.33 -6.45 36.88
CA ILE A 12 21.00 -6.94 36.55
C ILE A 12 20.24 -5.78 35.89
N GLY A 13 20.17 -5.76 34.58
CA GLY A 13 19.32 -4.85 33.81
C GLY A 13 17.85 -5.13 34.15
N LEU A 14 17.26 -4.33 35.05
CA LEU A 14 15.82 -4.30 35.28
C LEU A 14 15.15 -3.84 33.99
N ALA A 15 14.56 -4.79 33.23
CA ALA A 15 13.66 -4.47 32.12
C ALA A 15 12.45 -3.73 32.74
N LEU A 16 12.32 -2.43 32.42
CA LEU A 16 11.13 -1.68 32.77
C LEU A 16 9.91 -2.36 32.16
N PRO A 17 8.80 -2.51 32.90
CA PRO A 17 7.58 -3.09 32.34
C PRO A 17 7.13 -2.25 31.13
N ALA A 18 6.86 -2.92 30.00
CA ALA A 18 6.37 -2.27 28.78
C ALA A 18 5.12 -1.44 29.11
N GLN A 19 5.17 -0.14 28.78
CA GLN A 19 4.06 0.77 29.06
C GLN A 19 2.86 0.38 28.21
N ARG A 20 1.74 0.03 28.87
CA ARG A 20 0.46 -0.17 28.20
C ARG A 20 -0.07 1.17 27.73
N THR A 21 -0.31 1.31 26.43
CA THR A 21 -0.86 2.50 25.82
C THR A 21 -2.16 2.15 25.07
N VAL A 22 -2.90 3.14 24.60
CA VAL A 22 -4.07 2.93 23.73
C VAL A 22 -3.69 2.16 22.46
N LEU A 23 -2.46 2.35 21.97
CA LEU A 23 -1.96 1.68 20.76
C LEU A 23 -1.42 0.27 21.04
N ALA A 24 -0.90 0.02 22.24
CA ALA A 24 -0.30 -1.26 22.63
C ALA A 24 -0.83 -1.72 24.00
N PRO A 25 -2.11 -2.10 24.11
CA PRO A 25 -2.75 -2.39 25.39
C PRO A 25 -2.20 -3.65 26.09
N THR A 26 -1.55 -4.51 25.34
CA THR A 26 -0.89 -5.73 25.87
C THR A 26 0.58 -5.49 26.24
N GLY A 27 1.14 -4.31 25.98
CA GLY A 27 2.57 -4.02 26.09
C GLY A 27 3.39 -4.42 24.87
N THR A 28 2.73 -4.92 23.83
CA THR A 28 3.29 -5.27 22.52
C THR A 28 2.45 -4.60 21.45
N LEU A 29 3.07 -4.01 20.43
CA LEU A 29 2.38 -3.40 19.31
C LEU A 29 2.19 -4.44 18.20
N ARG A 30 0.96 -4.90 18.01
CA ARG A 30 0.60 -5.97 17.06
C ARG A 30 -0.07 -5.38 15.82
N ALA A 31 0.46 -5.69 14.65
CA ALA A 31 -0.12 -5.22 13.39
C ALA A 31 -0.10 -6.31 12.32
N SER A 32 -1.03 -6.23 11.37
CA SER A 32 -1.09 -7.14 10.22
C SER A 32 -1.11 -6.39 8.89
N PHE A 33 -0.61 -7.03 7.85
CA PHE A 33 -0.62 -6.52 6.47
C PHE A 33 -0.79 -7.67 5.48
N ILE A 34 -1.13 -7.35 4.21
CA ILE A 34 -1.30 -8.35 3.15
C ILE A 34 0.07 -8.77 2.60
N ALA A 35 0.50 -10.00 2.85
CA ALA A 35 1.81 -10.54 2.48
C ALA A 35 2.10 -10.46 0.96
N THR A 36 1.06 -10.57 0.14
CA THR A 36 1.15 -10.54 -1.33
C THR A 36 1.07 -9.13 -1.92
N ASN A 37 0.89 -8.09 -1.09
CA ASN A 37 0.80 -6.70 -1.55
C ASN A 37 2.14 -5.96 -1.41
N PRO A 38 2.91 -5.79 -2.49
CA PRO A 38 4.22 -5.16 -2.44
C PRO A 38 4.18 -3.68 -2.02
N VAL A 39 3.02 -3.02 -2.15
CA VAL A 39 2.81 -1.63 -1.69
C VAL A 39 2.84 -1.54 -0.16
N GLN A 40 2.42 -2.60 0.54
CA GLN A 40 2.43 -2.67 1.99
C GLN A 40 3.74 -3.24 2.53
N GLY A 41 4.23 -4.31 1.92
CA GLY A 41 5.45 -4.95 2.37
C GLY A 41 5.74 -6.27 1.65
N ARG A 42 6.81 -6.90 2.09
CA ARG A 42 7.28 -8.20 1.59
C ARG A 42 7.69 -9.08 2.75
N VAL A 43 7.62 -10.38 2.53
CA VAL A 43 8.10 -11.41 3.46
C VAL A 43 9.29 -12.10 2.80
N ASP A 44 10.40 -12.15 3.49
CA ASP A 44 11.55 -12.95 3.05
C ASP A 44 11.19 -14.43 3.18
N PRO A 45 11.22 -15.20 2.09
CA PRO A 45 10.80 -16.60 2.12
C PRO A 45 11.74 -17.54 2.90
N GLN A 46 12.98 -17.11 3.15
CA GLN A 46 13.98 -17.91 3.86
C GLN A 46 13.96 -17.64 5.36
N THR A 47 13.78 -16.38 5.75
CA THR A 47 13.89 -15.94 7.15
C THR A 47 12.55 -15.60 7.78
N GLY A 48 11.50 -15.42 6.99
CA GLY A 48 10.21 -14.90 7.45
C GLY A 48 10.23 -13.42 7.82
N ALA A 49 11.37 -12.73 7.61
CA ALA A 49 11.49 -11.32 7.95
C ALA A 49 10.57 -10.46 7.08
N THR A 50 9.87 -9.53 7.72
CA THR A 50 8.98 -8.58 7.04
C THR A 50 9.73 -7.28 6.75
N THR A 51 9.55 -6.73 5.55
CA THR A 51 10.13 -5.45 5.11
C THR A 51 9.07 -4.60 4.41
N GLY A 52 9.37 -3.32 4.20
CA GLY A 52 8.49 -2.39 3.49
C GLY A 52 7.68 -1.47 4.39
N PRO A 53 6.83 -0.60 3.81
CA PRO A 53 6.21 0.52 4.51
C PRO A 53 5.40 0.14 5.75
N ALA A 54 4.63 -0.93 5.71
CA ALA A 54 3.86 -1.39 6.87
C ALA A 54 4.79 -1.79 8.03
N ALA A 55 5.81 -2.62 7.74
CA ALA A 55 6.76 -3.06 8.75
C ALA A 55 7.58 -1.90 9.32
N ASP A 56 8.00 -0.95 8.48
CA ASP A 56 8.75 0.23 8.89
C ASP A 56 7.92 1.13 9.82
N LEU A 57 6.65 1.40 9.46
CA LEU A 57 5.74 2.19 10.27
C LEU A 57 5.47 1.54 11.63
N VAL A 58 5.24 0.23 11.67
CA VAL A 58 5.04 -0.50 12.94
C VAL A 58 6.28 -0.41 13.82
N ARG A 59 7.48 -0.63 13.27
CA ARG A 59 8.74 -0.55 14.03
C ARG A 59 9.00 0.85 14.57
N GLU A 60 8.78 1.88 13.76
CA GLU A 60 8.96 3.27 14.19
C GLU A 60 7.96 3.66 15.30
N LEU A 61 6.69 3.24 15.15
CA LEU A 61 5.70 3.49 16.20
C LEU A 61 6.05 2.75 17.49
N ALA A 62 6.43 1.48 17.41
CA ALA A 62 6.85 0.68 18.57
C ALA A 62 8.08 1.28 19.26
N ARG A 63 9.07 1.75 18.49
CA ARG A 63 10.24 2.47 19.01
C ARG A 63 9.86 3.72 19.79
N ARG A 64 8.91 4.53 19.27
CA ARG A 64 8.41 5.73 19.97
C ARG A 64 7.67 5.40 21.25
N LEU A 65 6.94 4.28 21.26
CA LEU A 65 6.19 3.82 22.43
C LEU A 65 7.04 3.04 23.45
N GLY A 66 8.27 2.66 23.10
CA GLY A 66 9.12 1.83 23.97
C GLY A 66 8.61 0.38 24.13
N VAL A 67 7.90 -0.16 23.13
CA VAL A 67 7.31 -1.52 23.14
C VAL A 67 7.87 -2.39 22.02
N GLN A 68 7.67 -3.71 22.11
CA GLN A 68 8.07 -4.64 21.07
C GLN A 68 7.04 -4.64 19.90
N PRO A 69 7.50 -4.57 18.64
CA PRO A 69 6.63 -4.73 17.49
C PRO A 69 6.41 -6.19 17.13
N VAL A 70 5.17 -6.54 16.75
CA VAL A 70 4.83 -7.81 16.10
C VAL A 70 4.12 -7.47 14.79
N VAL A 71 4.72 -7.89 13.67
CA VAL A 71 4.20 -7.63 12.32
C VAL A 71 3.81 -8.96 11.69
N THR A 72 2.52 -9.19 11.52
CA THR A 72 1.97 -10.45 11.02
C THR A 72 1.57 -10.32 9.56
N PRO A 73 2.27 -11.00 8.63
CA PRO A 73 1.83 -11.08 7.24
C PRO A 73 0.62 -12.02 7.13
N LEU A 74 -0.41 -11.59 6.43
CA LEU A 74 -1.65 -12.37 6.20
C LEU A 74 -1.90 -12.53 4.69
N PRO A 75 -2.65 -13.57 4.27
CA PRO A 75 -2.78 -13.91 2.86
C PRO A 75 -3.56 -12.87 2.04
N ASP A 76 -4.56 -12.23 2.64
CA ASP A 76 -5.48 -11.33 1.94
C ASP A 76 -6.11 -10.27 2.85
N ALA A 77 -6.90 -9.38 2.24
CA ALA A 77 -7.56 -8.29 2.94
C ALA A 77 -8.62 -8.77 3.94
N GLY A 78 -9.30 -9.88 3.67
CA GLY A 78 -10.30 -10.47 4.57
C GLY A 78 -9.66 -10.97 5.86
N ALA A 79 -8.50 -11.62 5.77
CA ALA A 79 -7.72 -12.06 6.91
C ALA A 79 -7.23 -10.89 7.77
N VAL A 80 -6.72 -9.80 7.13
CA VAL A 80 -6.34 -8.57 7.84
C VAL A 80 -7.56 -7.96 8.55
N LEU A 81 -8.69 -7.82 7.85
CA LEU A 81 -9.91 -7.29 8.42
C LEU A 81 -10.37 -8.09 9.63
N LYS A 82 -10.38 -9.43 9.51
CA LYS A 82 -10.74 -10.35 10.60
C LYS A 82 -9.81 -10.20 11.81
N SER A 83 -8.49 -10.12 11.60
CA SER A 83 -7.52 -10.00 12.69
C SER A 83 -7.67 -8.69 13.48
N VAL A 84 -8.07 -7.61 12.80
CA VAL A 84 -8.35 -6.31 13.45
C VAL A 84 -9.68 -6.34 14.21
N THR A 85 -10.75 -6.85 13.60
CA THR A 85 -12.09 -6.87 14.20
C THR A 85 -12.19 -7.84 15.39
N SER A 86 -11.41 -8.93 15.38
CA SER A 86 -11.33 -9.88 16.50
C SER A 86 -10.42 -9.40 17.65
N GLY A 87 -9.60 -8.35 17.44
CA GLY A 87 -8.61 -7.91 18.42
C GLY A 87 -7.34 -8.78 18.50
N GLU A 88 -7.13 -9.68 17.53
CA GLU A 88 -5.89 -10.45 17.40
C GLU A 88 -4.70 -9.53 17.20
N VAL A 89 -4.88 -8.46 16.41
CA VAL A 89 -3.93 -7.36 16.26
C VAL A 89 -4.53 -6.03 16.73
N ASP A 90 -3.68 -5.06 17.01
CA ASP A 90 -4.09 -3.73 17.45
C ASP A 90 -4.54 -2.86 16.28
N PHE A 91 -3.96 -3.06 15.10
CA PHE A 91 -4.34 -2.42 13.83
C PHE A 91 -3.84 -3.23 12.63
N GLY A 92 -4.33 -2.88 11.44
CA GLY A 92 -3.92 -3.51 10.18
C GLY A 92 -3.66 -2.48 9.08
N PHE A 93 -3.15 -2.95 7.94
CA PHE A 93 -2.90 -2.13 6.76
C PHE A 93 -3.80 -2.59 5.62
N LEU A 94 -4.62 -1.68 5.09
CA LEU A 94 -5.55 -1.97 3.99
C LEU A 94 -5.65 -0.79 3.01
N ALA A 95 -6.01 -1.11 1.77
CA ALA A 95 -6.49 -0.10 0.84
C ALA A 95 -7.82 0.48 1.36
N VAL A 96 -7.99 1.79 1.18
CA VAL A 96 -9.22 2.50 1.55
C VAL A 96 -10.32 2.10 0.58
N GLU A 97 -11.32 1.39 1.08
CA GLU A 97 -12.50 0.96 0.33
C GLU A 97 -13.77 1.18 1.15
N ARG A 98 -14.83 1.65 0.46
CA ARG A 98 -16.11 2.00 1.10
C ARG A 98 -16.75 0.81 1.85
N GLU A 99 -16.70 -0.38 1.29
CA GLU A 99 -17.28 -1.58 1.89
C GLU A 99 -16.62 -1.91 3.23
N ARG A 100 -15.30 -1.78 3.30
CA ARG A 100 -14.53 -2.03 4.53
C ARG A 100 -14.80 -0.99 5.61
N ALA A 101 -15.14 0.25 5.24
CA ALA A 101 -15.44 1.32 6.20
C ALA A 101 -16.69 1.05 7.07
N SER A 102 -17.51 0.07 6.71
CA SER A 102 -18.61 -0.40 7.57
C SER A 102 -18.11 -1.21 8.77
N GLN A 103 -16.94 -1.86 8.67
CA GLN A 103 -16.41 -2.82 9.65
C GLN A 103 -15.22 -2.27 10.46
N VAL A 104 -14.45 -1.36 9.89
CA VAL A 104 -13.26 -0.74 10.51
C VAL A 104 -13.27 0.76 10.31
N ASP A 105 -12.46 1.46 11.12
CA ASP A 105 -12.17 2.87 10.90
C ASP A 105 -10.80 3.02 10.26
N PHE A 106 -10.72 3.85 9.22
CA PHE A 106 -9.50 4.15 8.48
C PHE A 106 -8.81 5.38 9.03
N SER A 107 -7.50 5.30 9.17
CA SER A 107 -6.65 6.47 9.39
C SER A 107 -6.58 7.34 8.13
N ASP A 108 -5.89 8.46 8.24
CA ASP A 108 -5.35 9.16 7.08
C ASP A 108 -4.48 8.20 6.27
N ALA A 109 -4.52 8.33 4.95
CA ALA A 109 -3.71 7.48 4.09
C ALA A 109 -2.22 7.80 4.25
N TYR A 110 -1.34 6.80 4.33
CA TYR A 110 0.12 7.02 4.38
C TYR A 110 0.76 6.98 2.99
N SER A 111 0.19 6.24 2.06
CA SER A 111 0.64 6.19 0.67
C SER A 111 -0.53 6.09 -0.29
N SER A 112 -0.27 6.43 -1.55
CA SER A 112 -1.22 6.29 -2.64
C SER A 112 -0.53 5.77 -3.89
N SER A 113 -1.31 5.07 -4.72
CA SER A 113 -0.88 4.62 -6.04
C SER A 113 -1.95 4.93 -7.07
N GLY A 114 -1.53 5.45 -8.22
CA GLY A 114 -2.40 5.76 -9.33
C GLY A 114 -2.60 4.59 -10.29
N ALA A 115 -3.70 4.60 -11.04
CA ALA A 115 -3.88 3.79 -12.23
C ALA A 115 -4.08 4.71 -13.44
N ALA A 116 -3.41 4.39 -14.54
CA ALA A 116 -3.39 5.19 -15.74
C ALA A 116 -3.61 4.35 -16.99
N TYR A 117 -3.90 5.02 -18.12
CA TYR A 117 -3.96 4.37 -19.40
C TYR A 117 -2.64 4.50 -20.15
N ALA A 118 -2.15 3.41 -20.74
CA ALA A 118 -1.19 3.46 -21.82
C ALA A 118 -1.92 3.48 -23.16
N VAL A 119 -1.45 4.30 -24.08
CA VAL A 119 -2.02 4.51 -25.42
C VAL A 119 -0.91 4.63 -26.46
N LEU A 120 -1.24 4.58 -27.75
CA LEU A 120 -0.28 4.90 -28.82
C LEU A 120 0.29 6.33 -28.61
N ALA A 121 1.56 6.54 -28.91
CA ALA A 121 2.20 7.85 -28.77
C ALA A 121 1.50 8.95 -29.60
N ASN A 122 0.96 8.59 -30.77
CA ASN A 122 0.19 9.46 -31.65
C ASN A 122 -1.32 9.42 -31.41
N SER A 123 -1.78 8.79 -30.31
CA SER A 123 -3.19 8.74 -29.95
C SER A 123 -3.79 10.13 -29.75
N ARG A 124 -5.06 10.28 -30.09
CA ARG A 124 -5.85 11.51 -29.87
C ARG A 124 -6.20 11.77 -28.42
N PHE A 125 -6.08 10.77 -27.55
CA PHE A 125 -6.42 10.91 -26.13
C PHE A 125 -5.38 11.77 -25.39
N GLN A 126 -5.82 12.83 -24.72
CA GLN A 126 -4.92 13.71 -23.97
C GLN A 126 -5.02 13.50 -22.44
N LYS A 127 -6.14 12.99 -21.97
CA LYS A 127 -6.43 12.68 -20.57
C LYS A 127 -7.30 11.44 -20.43
N SER A 128 -7.42 10.92 -19.22
CA SER A 128 -8.16 9.68 -18.94
C SER A 128 -9.62 9.72 -19.36
N ASP A 129 -10.29 10.89 -19.17
CA ASP A 129 -11.70 11.06 -19.61
C ASP A 129 -11.90 10.92 -21.12
N ASP A 130 -10.85 11.11 -21.91
CA ASP A 130 -10.95 10.99 -23.36
C ASP A 130 -11.11 9.55 -23.84
N VAL A 131 -10.80 8.57 -22.98
CA VAL A 131 -10.82 7.15 -23.31
C VAL A 131 -12.24 6.56 -23.28
N ASP A 132 -13.14 7.09 -22.44
CA ASP A 132 -14.52 6.59 -22.36
C ASP A 132 -15.40 7.12 -23.50
N ARG A 133 -15.21 6.58 -24.72
CA ARG A 133 -15.97 6.96 -25.93
C ARG A 133 -16.44 5.74 -26.70
N ALA A 134 -17.57 5.88 -27.38
CA ALA A 134 -18.07 4.86 -28.27
C ALA A 134 -17.02 4.48 -29.35
N GLY A 135 -16.87 3.19 -29.59
CA GLY A 135 -15.90 2.65 -30.53
C GLY A 135 -14.48 2.48 -30.00
N VAL A 136 -14.21 2.89 -28.74
CA VAL A 136 -12.92 2.67 -28.05
C VAL A 136 -12.96 1.31 -27.35
N THR A 137 -11.86 0.56 -27.44
CA THR A 137 -11.66 -0.70 -26.70
C THR A 137 -10.53 -0.53 -25.69
N ILE A 138 -10.85 -0.74 -24.42
CA ILE A 138 -9.91 -0.68 -23.28
C ILE A 138 -9.53 -2.11 -22.90
N GLY A 139 -8.24 -2.46 -22.99
CA GLY A 139 -7.69 -3.69 -22.43
C GLY A 139 -7.43 -3.53 -20.94
N ALA A 140 -7.69 -4.58 -20.15
CA ALA A 140 -7.36 -4.61 -18.73
C ALA A 140 -7.09 -6.04 -18.26
N ILE A 141 -6.45 -6.23 -17.12
CA ILE A 141 -6.11 -7.54 -16.57
C ILE A 141 -7.23 -7.98 -15.61
N ALA A 142 -7.88 -9.10 -15.95
CA ALA A 142 -9.01 -9.64 -15.19
C ALA A 142 -8.72 -9.79 -13.68
N GLY A 143 -9.66 -9.34 -12.86
CA GLY A 143 -9.60 -9.46 -11.40
C GLY A 143 -8.64 -8.50 -10.71
N GLN A 144 -7.96 -7.61 -11.44
CA GLN A 144 -7.17 -6.54 -10.83
C GLN A 144 -8.02 -5.31 -10.52
N THR A 145 -7.69 -4.57 -9.46
CA THR A 145 -8.43 -3.37 -9.05
C THR A 145 -8.63 -2.35 -10.18
N PRO A 146 -7.62 -2.05 -11.04
CA PRO A 146 -7.83 -1.20 -12.20
C PRO A 146 -8.89 -1.72 -13.18
N GLU A 147 -8.96 -3.02 -13.40
CA GLU A 147 -9.96 -3.64 -14.30
C GLU A 147 -11.36 -3.53 -13.71
N VAL A 148 -11.52 -3.88 -12.43
CA VAL A 148 -12.82 -3.76 -11.73
C VAL A 148 -13.32 -2.32 -11.81
N TYR A 149 -12.44 -1.35 -11.53
CA TYR A 149 -12.80 0.07 -11.58
C TYR A 149 -13.29 0.49 -13.00
N VAL A 150 -12.54 0.18 -14.06
CA VAL A 150 -12.94 0.61 -15.40
C VAL A 150 -14.24 -0.08 -15.86
N ARG A 151 -14.48 -1.33 -15.47
CA ARG A 151 -15.75 -2.02 -15.75
C ARG A 151 -16.96 -1.37 -15.08
N GLU A 152 -16.78 -0.80 -13.91
CA GLU A 152 -17.86 -0.16 -13.14
C GLU A 152 -18.11 1.29 -13.58
N HIS A 153 -17.07 2.00 -14.04
CA HIS A 153 -17.15 3.45 -14.27
C HIS A 153 -17.18 3.85 -15.74
N VAL A 154 -16.62 3.05 -16.65
CA VAL A 154 -16.66 3.29 -18.09
C VAL A 154 -18.06 2.99 -18.63
N LYS A 155 -18.61 3.91 -19.42
CA LYS A 155 -20.00 3.86 -19.88
C LYS A 155 -20.14 3.67 -21.38
N ASN A 156 -19.19 4.18 -22.15
CA ASN A 156 -19.28 4.28 -23.61
C ASN A 156 -18.26 3.39 -24.32
N ALA A 157 -17.06 3.25 -23.76
CA ALA A 157 -16.03 2.38 -24.30
C ALA A 157 -16.27 0.92 -23.92
N ARG A 158 -15.74 0.00 -24.73
CA ARG A 158 -15.77 -1.42 -24.45
C ARG A 158 -14.57 -1.83 -23.62
N VAL A 159 -14.79 -2.51 -22.50
CA VAL A 159 -13.73 -3.07 -21.66
C VAL A 159 -13.54 -4.54 -21.98
N GLU A 160 -12.33 -4.93 -22.40
CA GLU A 160 -11.93 -6.32 -22.62
C GLU A 160 -10.92 -6.75 -21.56
N SER A 161 -11.29 -7.76 -20.77
CA SER A 161 -10.43 -8.34 -19.76
C SER A 161 -9.59 -9.47 -20.32
N ILE A 162 -8.28 -9.42 -20.12
CA ILE A 162 -7.37 -10.53 -20.44
C ILE A 162 -7.13 -11.39 -19.19
N PRO A 163 -7.16 -12.73 -19.30
CA PRO A 163 -7.23 -13.62 -18.13
C PRO A 163 -5.93 -13.74 -17.34
N ALA A 164 -4.80 -13.35 -17.92
CA ALA A 164 -3.49 -13.45 -17.30
C ALA A 164 -2.67 -12.19 -17.54
N VAL A 165 -1.72 -11.94 -16.66
CA VAL A 165 -0.77 -10.83 -16.79
C VAL A 165 0.24 -11.15 -17.87
N PRO A 166 0.19 -10.50 -19.06
CA PRO A 166 1.15 -10.76 -20.12
C PRO A 166 2.50 -10.06 -19.83
N ALA A 167 3.56 -10.49 -20.51
CA ALA A 167 4.79 -9.71 -20.59
C ALA A 167 4.51 -8.32 -21.20
N ASN A 168 5.28 -7.30 -20.83
CA ASN A 168 5.09 -5.94 -21.35
C ASN A 168 5.19 -5.89 -22.88
N THR A 169 6.11 -6.65 -23.48
CA THR A 169 6.24 -6.75 -24.94
C THR A 169 4.97 -7.27 -25.64
N VAL A 170 4.28 -8.24 -25.02
CA VAL A 170 3.01 -8.79 -25.53
C VAL A 170 1.89 -7.77 -25.37
N MET A 171 1.82 -7.11 -24.21
CA MET A 171 0.84 -6.06 -23.95
C MET A 171 1.02 -4.86 -24.89
N GLY A 172 2.27 -4.43 -25.07
CA GLY A 172 2.59 -3.35 -26.01
C GLY A 172 2.25 -3.68 -27.45
N LYS A 173 2.50 -4.93 -27.87
CA LYS A 173 2.09 -5.39 -29.21
C LYS A 173 0.58 -5.34 -29.39
N MET A 174 -0.22 -5.67 -28.39
CA MET A 174 -1.69 -5.57 -28.48
C MET A 174 -2.15 -4.13 -28.73
N LEU A 175 -1.48 -3.13 -28.15
CA LEU A 175 -1.74 -1.71 -28.43
C LEU A 175 -1.26 -1.30 -29.82
N LEU A 176 -0.04 -1.67 -30.22
CA LEU A 176 0.55 -1.33 -31.50
C LEU A 176 -0.23 -1.94 -32.70
N ASP A 177 -0.75 -3.15 -32.52
CA ASP A 177 -1.56 -3.84 -33.53
C ASP A 177 -3.03 -3.36 -33.53
N GLY A 178 -3.42 -2.43 -32.66
CA GLY A 178 -4.78 -1.89 -32.59
C GLY A 178 -5.82 -2.83 -31.99
N LYS A 179 -5.39 -3.89 -31.25
CA LYS A 179 -6.33 -4.73 -30.51
C LYS A 179 -7.03 -3.94 -29.42
N PHE A 180 -6.31 -3.03 -28.77
CA PHE A 180 -6.82 -2.09 -27.79
C PHE A 180 -6.41 -0.66 -28.17
N ASP A 181 -7.31 0.29 -27.97
CA ASP A 181 -7.03 1.72 -28.11
C ASP A 181 -6.31 2.28 -26.89
N ALA A 182 -6.59 1.69 -25.71
CA ALA A 182 -5.97 2.01 -24.44
C ALA A 182 -5.80 0.74 -23.59
N PHE A 183 -4.81 0.71 -22.70
CA PHE A 183 -4.64 -0.35 -21.72
C PHE A 183 -4.66 0.22 -20.30
N ALA A 184 -5.52 -0.32 -19.44
CA ALA A 184 -5.77 0.12 -18.08
C ALA A 184 -5.01 -0.74 -17.08
N ALA A 185 -4.08 -0.14 -16.31
CA ALA A 185 -3.42 -0.81 -15.19
C ALA A 185 -2.84 0.21 -14.20
N ASN A 186 -2.18 -0.26 -13.14
CA ASN A 186 -1.43 0.64 -12.26
C ASN A 186 -0.43 1.48 -13.05
N ARG A 187 -0.32 2.77 -12.73
CA ARG A 187 0.55 3.75 -13.43
C ARG A 187 1.96 3.22 -13.63
N THR A 188 2.55 2.65 -12.61
CA THR A 188 3.89 2.06 -12.66
C THR A 188 4.04 1.07 -13.79
N ARG A 189 3.07 0.14 -13.87
CA ARG A 189 3.11 -0.88 -14.91
C ARG A 189 3.00 -0.25 -16.30
N MET A 190 2.21 0.80 -16.44
CA MET A 190 2.11 1.53 -17.70
C MET A 190 3.39 2.28 -18.04
N GLU A 191 4.05 2.85 -17.04
CA GLU A 191 5.36 3.49 -17.21
C GLU A 191 6.49 2.49 -17.55
N GLU A 192 6.46 1.29 -16.99
CA GLU A 192 7.36 0.20 -17.37
C GLU A 192 7.10 -0.26 -18.80
N LEU A 193 5.84 -0.45 -19.17
CA LEU A 193 5.43 -0.83 -20.50
C LEU A 193 5.98 0.13 -21.57
N VAL A 194 5.78 1.45 -21.37
CA VAL A 194 6.20 2.45 -22.38
C VAL A 194 7.72 2.63 -22.44
N ARG A 195 8.46 2.29 -21.37
CA ARG A 195 9.93 2.24 -21.39
C ARG A 195 10.46 1.07 -22.21
N GLU A 196 9.77 -0.08 -22.15
CA GLU A 196 10.17 -1.30 -22.85
C GLU A 196 9.67 -1.35 -24.29
N VAL A 197 8.55 -0.69 -24.60
CA VAL A 197 7.92 -0.74 -25.91
C VAL A 197 7.78 0.66 -26.50
N PRO A 198 8.70 1.08 -27.38
CA PRO A 198 8.60 2.37 -28.08
C PRO A 198 7.31 2.50 -28.90
N GLY A 199 6.84 3.74 -29.07
CA GLY A 199 5.60 4.03 -29.81
C GLY A 199 4.36 4.12 -28.91
N LEU A 200 4.50 3.95 -27.63
CA LEU A 200 3.46 4.11 -26.62
C LEU A 200 3.76 5.29 -25.68
N ARG A 201 2.73 5.80 -25.01
CA ARG A 201 2.85 6.76 -23.90
C ARG A 201 1.79 6.49 -22.84
N VAL A 202 2.06 6.95 -21.62
CA VAL A 202 1.08 6.95 -20.52
C VAL A 202 0.32 8.28 -20.56
N LEU A 203 -0.99 8.26 -20.30
CA LEU A 203 -1.75 9.49 -20.12
C LEU A 203 -1.30 10.22 -18.83
N PRO A 204 -1.33 11.57 -18.82
CA PRO A 204 -0.70 12.35 -17.74
C PRO A 204 -1.41 12.20 -16.39
N ASP A 205 -2.69 11.96 -16.39
CA ASP A 205 -3.55 11.86 -15.22
C ASP A 205 -3.87 10.40 -14.85
N ASP A 206 -4.23 10.20 -13.59
CA ASP A 206 -4.74 8.93 -13.07
C ASP A 206 -6.26 8.90 -13.18
N TYR A 207 -6.82 7.84 -13.76
CA TYR A 207 -8.27 7.64 -13.75
C TYR A 207 -8.76 7.06 -12.41
N MET A 208 -7.86 6.51 -11.62
CA MET A 208 -8.14 5.98 -10.28
C MET A 208 -6.91 6.17 -9.38
N VAL A 209 -7.15 6.47 -8.12
CA VAL A 209 -6.11 6.51 -7.09
C VAL A 209 -6.51 5.58 -5.95
N THR A 210 -5.64 4.63 -5.62
CA THR A 210 -5.80 3.74 -4.46
C THR A 210 -4.93 4.26 -3.32
N SER A 211 -5.55 4.58 -2.20
CA SER A 211 -4.87 5.01 -0.97
C SER A 211 -4.71 3.85 0.00
N GLN A 212 -3.54 3.74 0.63
CA GLN A 212 -3.27 2.78 1.70
C GLN A 212 -3.34 3.49 3.05
N ALA A 213 -4.04 2.89 3.99
CA ALA A 213 -4.23 3.43 5.34
C ALA A 213 -4.03 2.37 6.41
N ILE A 214 -3.93 2.82 7.65
CA ILE A 214 -3.99 1.95 8.82
C ILE A 214 -5.46 1.82 9.22
N VAL A 215 -5.88 0.61 9.55
CA VAL A 215 -7.25 0.34 10.01
C VAL A 215 -7.26 -0.12 11.46
N VAL A 216 -8.24 0.36 12.21
CA VAL A 216 -8.53 -0.05 13.59
C VAL A 216 -9.93 -0.59 13.70
N ALA A 217 -10.20 -1.38 14.75
CA ALA A 217 -11.56 -1.85 15.04
C ALA A 217 -12.53 -0.67 15.14
N LYS A 218 -13.74 -0.86 14.60
CA LYS A 218 -14.79 0.15 14.52
C LYS A 218 -15.08 0.78 15.88
N GLY A 219 -15.21 2.10 15.91
CA GLY A 219 -15.54 2.88 17.11
C GLY A 219 -14.34 3.16 18.04
N ASN A 220 -13.11 2.79 17.67
CA ASN A 220 -11.93 3.07 18.49
C ASN A 220 -11.30 4.43 18.13
N ALA A 221 -12.06 5.52 18.39
CA ALA A 221 -11.67 6.88 18.02
C ALA A 221 -10.35 7.35 18.67
N SER A 222 -10.07 6.91 19.91
CA SER A 222 -8.83 7.28 20.60
C SER A 222 -7.59 6.67 19.93
N ARG A 223 -7.66 5.40 19.56
CA ARG A 223 -6.58 4.71 18.82
C ARG A 223 -6.37 5.34 17.44
N LEU A 224 -7.47 5.64 16.75
CA LEU A 224 -7.41 6.28 15.43
C LEU A 224 -6.75 7.67 15.50
N ALA A 225 -7.09 8.47 16.51
CA ALA A 225 -6.50 9.80 16.71
C ALA A 225 -4.99 9.73 16.97
N GLU A 226 -4.53 8.76 17.76
CA GLU A 226 -3.10 8.54 18.02
C GLU A 226 -2.36 8.11 16.74
N ILE A 227 -2.95 7.20 15.95
CA ILE A 227 -2.40 6.76 14.66
C ILE A 227 -2.30 7.95 13.70
N ASN A 228 -3.33 8.78 13.57
CA ASN A 228 -3.31 9.94 12.68
C ASN A 228 -2.25 10.96 13.10
N ARG A 229 -2.08 11.21 14.40
CA ARG A 229 -0.99 12.06 14.92
C ARG A 229 0.37 11.49 14.54
N PHE A 230 0.58 10.21 14.76
CA PHE A 230 1.81 9.52 14.35
C PHE A 230 2.06 9.65 12.84
N LEU A 231 1.04 9.41 12.00
CA LEU A 231 1.16 9.52 10.55
C LEU A 231 1.50 10.95 10.10
N ALA A 232 0.92 11.97 10.72
CA ALA A 232 1.27 13.37 10.45
C ALA A 232 2.75 13.63 10.72
N ASP A 233 3.27 13.18 11.87
CA ASP A 233 4.67 13.35 12.26
C ASP A 233 5.63 12.63 11.30
N VAL A 234 5.36 11.36 10.96
CA VAL A 234 6.25 10.56 10.09
C VAL A 234 6.19 11.01 8.63
N ARG A 235 5.11 11.66 8.19
CA ARG A 235 5.07 12.36 6.90
C ARG A 235 5.93 13.61 6.93
N ALA A 236 5.72 14.49 7.92
CA ALA A 236 6.44 15.75 8.06
C ALA A 236 7.96 15.55 8.16
N SER A 237 8.40 14.49 8.83
CA SER A 237 9.82 14.12 8.94
C SER A 237 10.42 13.47 7.68
N GLY A 238 9.61 13.17 6.66
CA GLY A 238 10.05 12.45 5.46
C GLY A 238 10.25 10.93 5.66
N PHE A 239 9.92 10.38 6.83
CA PHE A 239 10.09 8.96 7.12
C PHE A 239 9.25 8.07 6.17
N VAL A 240 7.99 8.45 5.91
CA VAL A 240 7.12 7.71 4.98
C VAL A 240 7.76 7.68 3.59
N LYS A 241 8.22 8.84 3.08
CA LYS A 241 8.90 8.92 1.78
C LYS A 241 10.13 8.00 1.73
N ALA A 242 10.99 8.09 2.72
CA ALA A 242 12.19 7.26 2.79
C ALA A 242 11.87 5.75 2.85
N SER A 243 10.78 5.36 3.52
CA SER A 243 10.33 3.97 3.57
C SER A 243 9.81 3.48 2.21
N LEU A 244 9.01 4.30 1.52
CA LEU A 244 8.53 3.99 0.17
C LEU A 244 9.68 3.90 -0.84
N ASP A 245 10.65 4.81 -0.78
CA ASP A 245 11.84 4.80 -1.64
C ASP A 245 12.65 3.50 -1.45
N ARG A 246 12.86 3.07 -0.20
CA ARG A 246 13.56 1.79 0.10
C ARG A 246 12.80 0.58 -0.39
N ALA A 247 11.48 0.59 -0.29
CA ALA A 247 10.63 -0.49 -0.78
C ALA A 247 10.68 -0.61 -2.31
N ASN A 248 11.09 0.46 -3.00
CA ASN A 248 11.26 0.55 -4.46
C ASN A 248 10.02 0.00 -5.21
N VAL A 249 8.84 0.36 -4.73
CA VAL A 249 7.58 0.03 -5.40
C VAL A 249 7.22 1.24 -6.25
N ALA A 250 7.47 1.11 -7.54
CA ALA A 250 7.27 2.18 -8.47
C ALA A 250 5.79 2.65 -8.50
N GLY A 251 5.53 3.97 -8.72
CA GLY A 251 4.17 4.56 -8.76
C GLY A 251 3.47 4.68 -7.41
N VAL A 252 4.15 4.34 -6.32
CA VAL A 252 3.64 4.58 -4.97
C VAL A 252 4.28 5.86 -4.42
N THR A 253 3.47 6.79 -3.98
CA THR A 253 3.90 8.07 -3.42
C THR A 253 3.35 8.25 -2.01
N VAL A 254 3.90 9.20 -1.29
CA VAL A 254 3.29 9.66 -0.02
C VAL A 254 1.90 10.20 -0.34
N ALA A 255 0.88 9.75 0.39
CA ALA A 255 -0.47 10.25 0.20
C ALA A 255 -0.53 11.77 0.48
N PRO A 256 -1.33 12.54 -0.25
CA PRO A 256 -1.54 13.96 0.03
C PRO A 256 -2.11 14.17 1.44
N GLU A 257 -1.87 15.36 2.00
CA GLU A 257 -2.47 15.72 3.29
C GLU A 257 -4.01 15.72 3.19
N PRO A 258 -4.71 15.29 4.27
CA PRO A 258 -6.16 15.36 4.30
C PRO A 258 -6.66 16.79 4.01
N GLY A 259 -7.59 16.93 3.06
CA GLY A 259 -8.16 18.22 2.69
C GLY A 259 -7.43 19.00 1.59
N ARG A 260 -6.27 18.57 1.10
CA ARG A 260 -5.66 19.10 -0.14
C ARG A 260 -6.04 18.17 -1.31
N ARG A 261 -7.07 18.56 -2.03
CA ARG A 261 -7.40 18.04 -3.38
C ARG A 261 -7.14 19.13 -4.41
#